data_9b9ebbb158f1f7bf2097f8e8cd62ed82
#
_entry.id   9b9ebbb158f1f7bf2097f8e8cd62ed82
#
_cell.length_a   1.000
_cell.length_b   1.000
_cell.length_c   1.000
_cell.angle_alpha   90.00
_cell.angle_beta   90.00
_cell.angle_gamma   90.00
#
_symmetry.space_group_name_H-M   'P 1'
#
loop_
_entity.id
_entity.type
_entity.pdbx_description
1 polymer ?
#
loop_
_entity_poly.entity_id
_entity_poly.type
_entity_poly.pdbx_seq_one_letter_code
_entity_poly.pdbx_strand_id
1 'polypeptide(L)'
;MTSAFPRQSHVEYSPHERTDLTVSSDSQAEALQALSSGTAQAILGALDGDPKTTSEIAEIVDTSIQNVHHHLRRLEDNDLVKPVETWYSVKGREMTVYALTAEKLVVQFGTADGRSN
;
A
#
# COMPACT_ATOMS: atom_id res chain seq x y z
N MET A 1 -27.53 -2.14 -3.73
CA MET A 1 -27.16 -2.14 -3.04
C MET A 1 -26.72 -1.56 -2.42
N THR A 2 -26.90 -1.49 -2.26
CA THR A 2 -26.28 -0.68 -1.79
C THR A 2 -25.46 -1.01 -0.89
N SER A 3 -24.52 -0.64 -0.97
CA SER A 3 -23.57 -1.03 -0.04
C SER A 3 -23.99 -0.70 1.35
N ALA A 4 -23.59 -1.49 2.28
CA ALA A 4 -23.89 -1.27 3.65
C ALA A 4 -23.20 -0.02 4.16
N PHE A 5 -22.22 0.45 3.45
CA PHE A 5 -21.60 1.67 3.82
C PHE A 5 -22.08 2.74 2.93
N PRO A 6 -22.20 3.92 3.43
CA PRO A 6 -22.40 5.04 2.57
C PRO A 6 -21.06 5.40 1.95
N ARG A 7 -20.48 4.46 1.28
CA ARG A 7 -19.18 4.69 0.70
C ARG A 7 -19.31 5.69 -0.43
N GLN A 8 -18.42 6.63 -0.45
CA GLN A 8 -18.35 7.56 -1.53
C GLN A 8 -17.95 6.82 -2.79
N SER A 9 -18.26 7.38 -3.92
CA SER A 9 -17.95 6.72 -5.17
C SER A 9 -16.49 6.37 -5.25
N HIS A 10 -15.63 7.22 -4.73
CA HIS A 10 -14.22 6.90 -4.71
C HIS A 10 -13.48 7.92 -3.86
N VAL A 11 -12.28 7.59 -3.49
CA VAL A 11 -11.41 8.46 -2.74
C VAL A 11 -10.56 9.23 -3.74
N GLU A 12 -10.54 10.54 -3.58
CA GLU A 12 -9.75 11.37 -4.48
C GLU A 12 -8.31 11.38 -4.02
N TYR A 13 -7.51 10.62 -4.68
CA TYR A 13 -6.09 10.54 -4.37
C TYR A 13 -5.35 10.05 -5.59
N SER A 14 -4.29 10.75 -5.94
CA SER A 14 -3.44 10.36 -7.07
C SER A 14 -2.05 10.06 -6.54
N PRO A 15 -1.58 8.82 -6.70
CA PRO A 15 -0.22 8.50 -6.28
C PRO A 15 0.80 9.16 -7.19
N HIS A 16 2.04 9.19 -6.73
CA HIS A 16 3.14 9.66 -7.56
C HIS A 16 3.30 8.74 -8.74
N GLU A 17 3.96 9.25 -9.76
CA GLU A 17 4.15 8.44 -10.95
C GLU A 17 5.02 7.23 -10.64
N ARG A 18 6.10 7.42 -9.89
CA ARG A 18 6.94 6.29 -9.57
C ARG A 18 7.82 6.57 -8.36
N THR A 19 8.28 5.48 -7.75
CA THR A 19 9.24 5.51 -6.66
C THR A 19 10.39 4.59 -7.03
N ASP A 20 11.62 5.03 -6.80
CA ASP A 20 12.81 4.23 -7.07
C ASP A 20 13.39 3.69 -5.78
N LEU A 21 13.70 2.41 -5.75
CA LEU A 21 14.44 1.80 -4.66
C LEU A 21 15.81 1.40 -5.15
N THR A 22 16.83 1.69 -4.36
CA THR A 22 18.20 1.34 -4.72
C THR A 22 18.68 0.18 -3.86
N VAL A 23 19.03 -0.91 -4.51
CA VAL A 23 19.40 -2.13 -3.78
C VAL A 23 20.62 -1.92 -2.90
N SER A 24 21.56 -1.11 -3.33
CA SER A 24 22.80 -0.91 -2.61
C SER A 24 22.64 -0.05 -1.35
N SER A 25 21.47 0.53 -1.12
CA SER A 25 21.26 1.40 0.01
C SER A 25 20.75 0.62 1.21
N ASP A 26 21.42 0.77 2.35
CA ASP A 26 20.97 0.10 3.57
C ASP A 26 19.56 0.53 3.94
N SER A 27 19.25 1.79 3.73
CA SER A 27 17.94 2.31 4.11
C SER A 27 16.82 1.72 3.25
N GLN A 28 17.16 1.12 2.12
CA GLN A 28 16.16 0.54 1.23
C GLN A 28 16.02 -0.96 1.40
N ALA A 29 16.90 -1.56 2.21
CA ALA A 29 16.83 -3.01 2.42
C ALA A 29 15.52 -3.42 3.07
N GLU A 30 15.01 -2.61 3.99
CA GLU A 30 13.75 -2.91 4.64
C GLU A 30 12.57 -2.85 3.69
N ALA A 31 12.61 -1.91 2.76
CA ALA A 31 11.56 -1.82 1.76
C ALA A 31 11.53 -3.07 0.90
N LEU A 32 12.70 -3.55 0.51
CA LEU A 32 12.77 -4.77 -0.28
C LEU A 32 12.27 -5.97 0.52
N GLN A 33 12.61 -6.01 1.81
CA GLN A 33 12.12 -7.08 2.67
C GLN A 33 10.60 -7.04 2.79
N ALA A 34 10.03 -5.85 2.93
CA ALA A 34 8.60 -5.72 3.04
C ALA A 34 7.90 -6.24 1.79
N LEU A 35 8.58 -6.15 0.64
CA LEU A 35 8.03 -6.60 -0.63
C LEU A 35 8.26 -8.08 -0.91
N SER A 36 9.02 -8.76 -0.06
CA SER A 36 9.37 -10.15 -0.34
C SER A 36 8.24 -11.13 -0.02
N SER A 37 7.22 -10.68 0.69
CA SER A 37 6.10 -11.53 1.06
C SER A 37 5.07 -11.55 -0.05
N GLY A 38 4.56 -12.75 -0.36
CA GLY A 38 3.50 -12.86 -1.34
C GLY A 38 2.24 -12.13 -0.90
N THR A 39 1.97 -12.13 0.40
CA THR A 39 0.82 -11.41 0.92
C THR A 39 0.97 -9.91 0.72
N ALA A 40 2.17 -9.38 0.98
CA ALA A 40 2.41 -7.96 0.78
C ALA A 40 2.21 -7.59 -0.70
N GLN A 41 2.70 -8.44 -1.59
CA GLN A 41 2.55 -8.19 -3.02
C GLN A 41 1.08 -8.20 -3.44
N ALA A 42 0.31 -9.14 -2.86
CA ALA A 42 -1.11 -9.20 -3.15
C ALA A 42 -1.85 -7.97 -2.64
N ILE A 43 -1.43 -7.45 -1.48
CA ILE A 43 -2.03 -6.23 -0.94
C ILE A 43 -1.78 -5.06 -1.87
N LEU A 44 -0.54 -4.93 -2.34
CA LEU A 44 -0.23 -3.84 -3.26
C LEU A 44 -1.03 -3.98 -4.54
N GLY A 45 -1.20 -5.19 -5.03
CA GLY A 45 -2.04 -5.42 -6.20
C GLY A 45 -3.49 -5.06 -5.96
N ALA A 46 -3.99 -5.31 -4.75
CA ALA A 46 -5.37 -4.96 -4.42
C ALA A 46 -5.58 -3.45 -4.40
N LEU A 47 -4.52 -2.70 -4.12
CA LEU A 47 -4.61 -1.24 -4.08
C LEU A 47 -4.35 -0.59 -5.44
N ASP A 48 -4.00 -1.40 -6.42
CA ASP A 48 -3.75 -0.87 -7.76
C ASP A 48 -5.03 -0.27 -8.31
N GLY A 49 -4.97 1.01 -8.60
CA GLY A 49 -6.07 1.72 -9.21
C GLY A 49 -7.09 2.30 -8.26
N ASP A 50 -7.08 1.91 -6.99
CA ASP A 50 -8.16 2.36 -6.13
C ASP A 50 -7.83 2.17 -4.65
N PRO A 51 -7.91 3.23 -3.84
CA PRO A 51 -7.72 3.08 -2.39
C PRO A 51 -8.78 2.18 -1.78
N LYS A 52 -8.41 1.49 -0.70
CA LYS A 52 -9.31 0.53 -0.08
C LYS A 52 -9.12 0.51 1.43
N THR A 53 -10.17 0.09 2.13
CA THR A 53 -10.08 -0.11 3.58
C THR A 53 -9.37 -1.43 3.86
N THR A 54 -8.92 -1.57 5.10
CA THR A 54 -8.29 -2.81 5.54
C THR A 54 -9.21 -4.01 5.33
N SER A 55 -10.49 -3.85 5.63
CA SER A 55 -11.44 -4.94 5.45
C SER A 55 -11.58 -5.35 4.00
N GLU A 56 -11.64 -4.36 3.11
CA GLU A 56 -11.73 -4.65 1.68
C GLU A 56 -10.51 -5.39 1.20
N ILE A 57 -9.34 -4.95 1.66
CA ILE A 57 -8.09 -5.61 1.27
C ILE A 57 -8.10 -7.05 1.77
N ALA A 58 -8.51 -7.26 3.03
CA ALA A 58 -8.51 -8.59 3.60
C ALA A 58 -9.40 -9.54 2.80
N GLU A 59 -10.52 -9.05 2.34
CA GLU A 59 -11.43 -9.85 1.55
C GLU A 59 -10.81 -10.21 0.20
N ILE A 60 -10.22 -9.24 -0.46
CA ILE A 60 -9.64 -9.45 -1.79
C ILE A 60 -8.45 -10.41 -1.71
N VAL A 61 -7.62 -10.25 -0.69
CA VAL A 61 -6.40 -11.05 -0.56
C VAL A 61 -6.68 -12.39 0.11
N ASP A 62 -7.87 -12.53 0.70
CA ASP A 62 -8.28 -13.76 1.37
C ASP A 62 -7.39 -14.10 2.55
N THR A 63 -7.26 -13.12 3.45
CA THR A 63 -6.49 -13.30 4.66
C THR A 63 -7.17 -12.52 5.78
N SER A 64 -6.65 -12.63 6.98
CA SER A 64 -7.25 -11.96 8.13
C SER A 64 -6.95 -10.47 8.12
N ILE A 65 -7.80 -9.72 8.77
CA ILE A 65 -7.58 -8.29 8.93
C ILE A 65 -6.28 -8.04 9.70
N GLN A 66 -6.00 -8.89 10.69
CA GLN A 66 -4.78 -8.75 11.46
C GLN A 66 -3.54 -8.91 10.60
N ASN A 67 -3.59 -9.87 9.68
CA ASN A 67 -2.46 -10.08 8.79
C ASN A 67 -2.29 -8.92 7.83
N VAL A 68 -3.41 -8.37 7.35
CA VAL A 68 -3.35 -7.19 6.49
C VAL A 68 -2.73 -6.02 7.25
N HIS A 69 -3.16 -5.82 8.51
CA HIS A 69 -2.59 -4.75 9.33
C HIS A 69 -1.08 -4.91 9.48
N HIS A 70 -0.64 -6.14 9.71
CA HIS A 70 0.77 -6.39 9.88
C HIS A 70 1.57 -5.97 8.65
N HIS A 71 1.09 -6.34 7.48
CA HIS A 71 1.80 -6.01 6.25
C HIS A 71 1.65 -4.54 5.88
N LEU A 72 0.47 -3.98 6.10
CA LEU A 72 0.27 -2.55 5.81
C LEU A 72 1.18 -1.68 6.65
N ARG A 73 1.37 -2.05 7.92
CA ARG A 73 2.27 -1.27 8.77
C ARG A 73 3.68 -1.27 8.23
N ARG A 74 4.17 -2.43 7.79
CA ARG A 74 5.51 -2.50 7.22
C ARG A 74 5.62 -1.74 5.91
N LEU A 75 4.58 -1.85 5.08
CA LEU A 75 4.57 -1.13 3.82
C LEU A 75 4.50 0.38 4.06
N GLU A 76 3.72 0.79 5.04
CA GLU A 76 3.62 2.21 5.38
C GLU A 76 4.92 2.74 5.94
N ASP A 77 5.58 1.95 6.81
CA ASP A 77 6.85 2.36 7.39
C ASP A 77 7.91 2.58 6.32
N ASN A 78 7.75 1.95 5.17
CA ASN A 78 8.70 2.07 4.07
C ASN A 78 8.16 2.93 2.94
N ASP A 79 7.13 3.72 3.23
CA ASP A 79 6.56 4.70 2.30
C ASP A 79 6.02 4.09 1.02
N LEU A 80 5.54 2.87 1.08
CA LEU A 80 4.97 2.22 -0.09
C LEU A 80 3.45 2.35 -0.14
N VAL A 81 2.82 2.52 1.01
CA VAL A 81 1.40 2.81 1.12
C VAL A 81 1.23 3.90 2.16
N LYS A 82 0.06 4.52 2.17
CA LYS A 82 -0.24 5.51 3.19
C LYS A 82 -1.74 5.60 3.41
N PRO A 83 -2.17 6.00 4.61
CA PRO A 83 -3.58 6.28 4.84
C PRO A 83 -3.95 7.59 4.14
N VAL A 84 -5.09 7.58 3.47
CA VAL A 84 -5.51 8.77 2.72
C VAL A 84 -6.86 9.29 3.19
N GLU A 85 -7.61 8.48 3.93
CA GLU A 85 -8.92 8.91 4.37
C GLU A 85 -9.41 8.02 5.50
N THR A 86 -10.34 8.51 6.30
CA THR A 86 -11.00 7.71 7.33
C THR A 86 -12.48 7.67 7.01
N TRP A 87 -13.04 6.47 6.98
CA TRP A 87 -14.47 6.27 6.80
C TRP A 87 -15.06 5.74 8.08
N TYR A 88 -16.36 5.84 8.19
CA TYR A 88 -17.09 5.32 9.34
C TYR A 88 -18.14 4.36 8.86
N SER A 89 -18.21 3.19 9.51
CA SER A 89 -19.25 2.23 9.20
C SER A 89 -20.58 2.75 9.73
N VAL A 90 -21.66 2.04 9.37
CA VAL A 90 -22.98 2.43 9.86
C VAL A 90 -23.05 2.36 11.37
N LYS A 91 -22.15 1.59 12.00
CA LYS A 91 -22.10 1.49 13.45
C LYS A 91 -21.14 2.50 14.05
N GLY A 92 -20.62 3.41 13.27
CA GLY A 92 -19.70 4.42 13.77
C GLY A 92 -18.28 3.94 13.94
N ARG A 93 -17.95 2.76 13.45
CA ARG A 93 -16.60 2.23 13.56
C ARG A 93 -15.70 2.91 12.54
N GLU A 94 -14.55 3.33 13.00
CA GLU A 94 -13.58 4.00 12.18
C GLU A 94 -12.87 3.00 11.26
N MET A 95 -12.69 3.37 10.01
CA MET A 95 -12.00 2.52 9.03
C MET A 95 -11.03 3.37 8.25
N THR A 96 -9.78 2.95 8.24
CA THR A 96 -8.75 3.67 7.51
C THR A 96 -8.70 3.19 6.07
N VAL A 97 -8.62 4.14 5.15
CA VAL A 97 -8.48 3.85 3.72
C VAL A 97 -7.03 4.03 3.34
N TYR A 98 -6.46 3.02 2.71
CA TYR A 98 -5.06 3.04 2.30
C TYR A 98 -4.92 3.14 0.80
N ALA A 99 -3.82 3.71 0.36
CA ALA A 99 -3.54 3.86 -1.07
C ALA A 99 -2.05 3.65 -1.31
N LEU A 100 -1.72 3.32 -2.54
CA LEU A 100 -0.32 3.27 -2.96
C LEU A 100 0.25 4.68 -2.98
N THR A 101 1.52 4.80 -2.61
CA THR A 101 2.18 6.10 -2.68
C THR A 101 2.64 6.42 -4.09
N ALA A 102 2.82 5.38 -4.92
CA ALA A 102 3.27 5.56 -6.31
C ALA A 102 2.61 4.51 -7.18
N GLU A 103 2.48 4.83 -8.47
CA GLU A 103 1.89 3.89 -9.41
C GLU A 103 2.87 2.81 -9.80
N LYS A 104 4.15 3.08 -9.68
CA LYS A 104 5.17 2.18 -10.14
C LYS A 104 6.33 2.17 -9.18
N LEU A 105 6.88 1.00 -8.91
CA LEU A 105 8.05 0.85 -8.08
C LEU A 105 9.17 0.31 -8.96
N VAL A 106 10.28 1.04 -9.01
CA VAL A 106 11.42 0.65 -9.83
C VAL A 106 12.58 0.31 -8.91
N VAL A 107 13.15 -0.86 -9.11
CA VAL A 107 14.28 -1.31 -8.29
C VAL A 107 15.56 -1.17 -9.11
N GLN A 108 16.52 -0.46 -8.56
CA GLN A 108 17.81 -0.24 -9.20
C GLN A 108 18.91 -0.94 -8.42
N PHE A 109 19.94 -1.41 -9.12
CA PHE A 109 21.02 -2.12 -8.46
C PHE A 109 22.11 -1.19 -7.93
N GLY A 110 22.14 0.03 -8.38
CA GLY A 110 23.10 1.00 -7.92
C GLY A 110 22.58 2.39 -8.14
N THR A 111 23.44 3.38 -7.93
CA THR A 111 23.00 4.74 -8.13
C THR A 111 22.74 5.00 -9.60
N ALA A 112 21.77 5.83 -9.85
CA ALA A 112 21.38 6.11 -11.22
C ALA A 112 22.50 6.80 -12.00
N ASP A 113 23.31 7.59 -11.32
CA ASP A 113 24.39 8.26 -12.01
C ASP A 113 25.58 7.36 -12.18
N GLY A 114 25.40 6.18 -11.81
CA GLY A 114 26.42 5.25 -12.03
C GLY A 114 27.62 5.46 -11.25
N ARG A 115 27.75 5.88 -11.00
CA ARG A 115 28.87 6.01 -10.65
C ARG A 115 29.50 5.26 -10.28
N SER A 116 29.74 4.98 -10.45
CA SER A 116 30.25 4.41 -10.34
C SER A 116 30.93 4.24 -10.40
N ASN A 117 31.22 4.52 -10.39
CA ASN A 117 31.82 4.35 -10.71
C ASN A 117 32.15 3.94 -10.81
#